data_5cdc10bd1450c058746a288d575412c7
#
_entry.id   5cdc10bd1450c058746a288d575412c7
#
_cell.length_a   1.000
_cell.length_b   1.000
_cell.length_c   1.000
_cell.angle_alpha   90.00
_cell.angle_beta   90.00
_cell.angle_gamma   90.00
#
_symmetry.space_group_name_H-M   'P 1'
#
loop_
_entity.id
_entity.type
_entity.pdbx_description
1 polymer ?
#
loop_
_entity_poly.entity_id
_entity_poly.type
_entity_poly.pdbx_seq_one_letter_code
_entity_poly.pdbx_strand_id
1 'polypeptide(L)' 'AKVIDSVLMPGVVVEDGAVVTRALIADGVVIGKGAVVGAADSAEIALVAQDVKGVE' A
#
# COMPACT_ATOMS: atom_id res chain seq x y z
N ALA A 1 5.17 -0.09 9.58
CA ALA A 1 4.70 -0.37 8.22
C ALA A 1 5.61 -1.39 7.54
N LYS A 2 5.05 -2.24 6.72
CA LYS A 2 5.79 -3.18 5.89
C LYS A 2 5.48 -2.93 4.43
N VAL A 3 6.50 -2.86 3.60
CA VAL A 3 6.34 -2.73 2.16
C VAL A 3 7.22 -3.80 1.52
N ILE A 4 6.60 -4.73 0.81
CA ILE A 4 7.29 -5.89 0.24
C ILE A 4 6.95 -5.98 -1.25
N ASP A 5 7.98 -6.13 -2.08
CA ASP A 5 7.83 -6.32 -3.53
C ASP A 5 6.87 -5.32 -4.18
N SER A 6 6.91 -4.07 -3.71
CA SER A 6 5.97 -3.04 -4.15
C SER A 6 6.71 -1.83 -4.71
N VAL A 7 6.02 -1.06 -5.52
CA VAL A 7 6.54 0.20 -6.06
C VAL A 7 5.68 1.34 -5.49
N LEU A 8 6.33 2.28 -4.82
CA LEU A 8 5.69 3.47 -4.30
C LEU A 8 6.14 4.67 -5.10
N MET A 9 5.19 5.38 -5.68
CA MET A 9 5.50 6.61 -6.40
C MET A 9 5.81 7.75 -5.41
N PRO A 10 6.41 8.85 -5.87
CA PRO A 10 6.75 9.96 -4.97
C PRO A 10 5.54 10.49 -4.22
N GLY A 11 5.74 10.86 -2.97
CA GLY A 11 4.68 11.44 -2.14
C GLY A 11 3.76 10.45 -1.47
N VAL A 12 3.97 9.14 -1.66
CA VAL A 12 3.16 8.12 -0.98
C VAL A 12 3.51 8.10 0.50
N VAL A 13 2.49 8.05 1.33
CA VAL A 13 2.63 7.92 2.78
C VAL A 13 2.04 6.59 3.21
N VAL A 14 2.82 5.79 3.92
CA VAL A 14 2.35 4.52 4.50
C VAL A 14 2.39 4.68 6.01
N GLU A 15 1.24 4.65 6.65
CA GLU A 15 1.13 4.89 8.07
C GLU A 15 1.47 3.64 8.89
N ASP A 16 1.57 3.82 10.21
CA ASP A 16 2.01 2.76 11.11
C ASP A 16 1.12 1.52 11.01
N GLY A 17 1.76 0.36 11.01
CA GLY A 17 1.06 -0.91 10.99
C GLY A 17 0.49 -1.31 9.64
N ALA A 18 0.57 -0.45 8.64
CA ALA A 18 0.09 -0.79 7.30
C ALA A 18 1.02 -1.80 6.65
N VAL A 19 0.46 -2.68 5.82
CA VAL A 19 1.21 -3.69 5.08
C VAL A 19 0.89 -3.53 3.60
N VAL A 20 1.92 -3.34 2.80
CA VAL A 20 1.81 -3.22 1.34
C VAL A 20 2.63 -4.35 0.73
N THR A 21 1.98 -5.21 -0.03
CA THR A 21 2.63 -6.36 -0.63
C THR A 21 2.24 -6.47 -2.11
N ARG A 22 3.24 -6.54 -2.97
CA ARG A 22 3.05 -6.68 -4.42
C ARG A 22 2.03 -5.69 -4.98
N ALA A 23 2.24 -4.41 -4.66
CA ALA A 23 1.34 -3.35 -5.08
C ALA A 23 2.09 -2.21 -5.74
N LEU A 24 1.42 -1.54 -6.66
CA LEU A 24 1.91 -0.29 -7.25
C LEU A 24 1.03 0.83 -6.70
N ILE A 25 1.63 1.72 -5.95
CA ILE A 25 0.91 2.81 -5.30
C ILE A 25 1.18 4.11 -6.07
N ALA A 26 0.12 4.74 -6.55
CA ALA A 26 0.23 5.98 -7.30
C ALA A 26 0.75 7.12 -6.42
N ASP A 27 1.28 8.15 -7.05
CA ASP A 27 1.85 9.29 -6.33
C ASP A 27 0.79 9.98 -5.44
N GLY A 28 1.23 10.44 -4.29
CA GLY A 28 0.39 11.17 -3.34
C GLY A 28 -0.64 10.34 -2.57
N VAL A 29 -0.66 9.02 -2.78
CA VAL A 29 -1.61 8.16 -2.08
C VAL A 29 -1.20 7.97 -0.63
N VAL A 30 -2.17 7.98 0.27
CA VAL A 30 -1.95 7.71 1.69
C VAL A 30 -2.52 6.34 2.03
N ILE A 31 -1.69 5.48 2.55
CA ILE A 31 -2.11 4.16 3.05
C ILE A 31 -2.30 4.30 4.55
N GLY A 32 -3.53 4.18 4.98
CA GLY A 32 -3.90 4.43 6.37
C GLY A 32 -3.36 3.40 7.35
N LYS A 33 -3.37 3.77 8.60
CA LYS A 33 -2.84 2.97 9.70
C LYS A 33 -3.49 1.59 9.75
N GLY A 34 -2.66 0.56 9.76
CA GLY A 34 -3.12 -0.83 9.84
C GLY A 34 -3.75 -1.40 8.57
N ALA A 35 -3.78 -0.62 7.49
CA ALA A 35 -4.36 -1.10 6.24
C ALA A 35 -3.50 -2.20 5.61
N VAL A 36 -4.13 -3.12 4.90
CA VAL A 36 -3.44 -4.18 4.18
C VAL A 36 -3.74 -4.01 2.69
N VAL A 37 -2.69 -3.87 1.90
CA VAL A 37 -2.80 -3.66 0.46
C VAL A 37 -2.05 -4.77 -0.25
N GLY A 38 -2.73 -5.45 -1.16
CA GLY A 38 -2.15 -6.53 -1.92
C GLY A 38 -2.04 -7.83 -1.14
N ALA A 39 -1.49 -8.85 -1.77
CA ALA A 39 -1.31 -10.16 -1.15
C ALA A 39 -0.03 -10.81 -1.67
N ALA A 40 0.75 -11.40 -0.77
CA ALA A 40 2.04 -11.99 -1.12
C ALA A 40 1.92 -13.18 -2.07
N ASP A 41 0.79 -13.88 -2.02
CA ASP A 41 0.54 -15.04 -2.87
C ASP A 41 -0.22 -14.72 -4.14
N SER A 42 -0.50 -13.44 -4.38
CA SER A 42 -1.20 -13.02 -5.58
C SER A 42 -0.24 -13.01 -6.78
N ALA A 43 -0.71 -13.52 -7.91
CA ALA A 43 0.04 -13.45 -9.15
C ALA A 43 -0.05 -12.06 -9.80
N GLU A 44 -0.98 -11.24 -9.36
CA GLU A 44 -1.20 -9.91 -9.91
C GLU A 44 -0.77 -8.85 -8.93
N ILE A 45 -0.30 -7.72 -9.49
CA ILE A 45 0.08 -6.57 -8.67
C ILE A 45 -1.16 -5.71 -8.46
N ALA A 46 -1.42 -5.37 -7.20
CA ALA A 46 -2.52 -4.47 -6.87
C ALA A 46 -2.17 -3.04 -7.31
N LEU A 47 -3.10 -2.39 -8.00
CA LEU A 47 -2.92 -0.98 -8.38
C LEU A 47 -3.75 -0.12 -7.44
N VAL A 48 -3.09 0.82 -6.79
CA VAL A 48 -3.75 1.72 -5.85
C VAL A 48 -3.57 3.15 -6.33
N ALA A 49 -4.67 3.76 -6.71
CA ALA A 49 -4.67 5.14 -7.20
C ALA A 49 -5.47 6.09 -6.29
N GLN A 50 -5.96 5.60 -5.19
CA GLN A 50 -6.74 6.38 -4.22
C GLN A 50 -6.26 6.07 -2.81
N ASP A 51 -6.49 7.01 -1.90
CA ASP A 51 -6.13 6.82 -0.50
C ASP A 51 -6.85 5.60 0.08
N VAL A 52 -6.13 4.83 0.87
CA VAL A 52 -6.67 3.65 1.55
C VAL A 52 -6.90 4.01 3.01
N LYS A 53 -8.14 3.82 3.46
CA LYS A 53 -8.46 4.10 4.86
C LYS A 53 -7.80 3.09 5.78
N GLY A 54 -7.27 3.60 6.87
CA GLY A 54 -6.71 2.76 7.90
C GLY A 54 -7.77 1.98 8.66
N VAL A 55 -7.30 0.99 9.38
CA VAL A 55 -8.12 0.19 10.30
C VAL A 55 -7.87 0.69 11.71
N GLU A 56 -8.92 0.96 12.42
CA GLU A 56 -8.82 1.37 13.83
C GLU A 56 -8.94 0.20 14.78
#